data_dfac533f6848712acaf544ba61ee784a
#
_entry.id   dfac533f6848712acaf544ba61ee784a
#
_cell.length_a   1.000
_cell.length_b   1.000
_cell.length_c   1.000
_cell.angle_alpha   90.00
_cell.angle_beta   90.00
_cell.angle_gamma   90.00
#
_symmetry.space_group_name_H-M   'P 1'
#
loop_
_entity.id
_entity.type
_entity.pdbx_description
1 polymer ?
#
loop_
_entity_poly.entity_id
_entity_poly.type
_entity_poly.pdbx_seq_one_letter_code
_entity_poly.pdbx_strand_id
1 'polypeptide(L)'
;MRKPRILFCSEATFLNTGYATYTREILNYLHSTGKYEIAEMASYGERHDKNAKNIPWKFYGVVPDDSCSQEEKQQYNENPTSQFGGLIFESVCLDFLPDIVCDIRDFWMLDFAERSPFRKCFKWCIMPTVDARPQARQWVATYQSADACLTYSEWAGDVLKQQSGDKINYIGISPPSAHGAYQPIIDKEALRASYGINPNAKIIGTVMRNQRRKLYPDLFQAFRLLLDSVEDNSDYYLYCHTSYPDLGWDIPELLQQYQLSSKVYFTYICAQTGRPFPSLFKGALTQSPYTGQYGASLSSVKTGVEYEDLSKIMNLFDLYVQYANCEGFGLPQVEAAACGIPIMATDYSAMESVVRNLRGTPLTPKALYKELETGCFRAVPDNHLAAQKFKEFFEQPISIRKKQGFEARQAFLEHYQWDKSGKAWEKYFDSIEISENFDNWRVPARIKLPHPKPEQLPNNTTTQQLARWLILEVLGEPERINSYFESRLIRDLTYKNYLSTTGGMYFNESSAAFDGRQTRHPFDFNIAYDQMVYICTRRNTWEETRIKRMKEIFKD
;
A
#
# COMPACT_ATOMS: atom_id res chain seq x y z
N MET A 1 10.82 13.04 -31.11
CA MET A 1 10.40 13.26 -29.71
C MET A 1 11.07 12.23 -28.82
N ARG A 2 11.69 12.64 -27.72
CA ARG A 2 12.24 11.72 -26.73
C ARG A 2 11.12 10.98 -26.00
N LYS A 3 11.43 9.83 -25.42
CA LYS A 3 10.46 9.11 -24.57
C LYS A 3 10.25 9.83 -23.24
N PRO A 4 9.01 9.90 -22.72
CA PRO A 4 8.76 10.33 -21.36
C PRO A 4 9.53 9.45 -20.36
N ARG A 5 10.11 10.07 -19.33
CA ARG A 5 10.89 9.41 -18.29
C ARG A 5 10.04 9.33 -17.01
N ILE A 6 9.75 8.12 -16.59
CA ILE A 6 8.82 7.86 -15.49
C ILE A 6 9.55 7.14 -14.36
N LEU A 7 9.59 7.76 -13.20
CA LEU A 7 10.14 7.19 -11.96
C LEU A 7 9.00 6.68 -11.08
N PHE A 8 8.94 5.39 -10.85
CA PHE A 8 8.03 4.78 -9.88
C PHE A 8 8.70 4.62 -8.53
N CYS A 9 8.04 5.10 -7.49
CA CYS A 9 8.45 4.99 -6.10
C CYS A 9 7.48 4.05 -5.38
N SER A 10 7.95 2.87 -5.01
CA SER A 10 7.16 1.83 -4.35
C SER A 10 8.08 0.83 -3.63
N GLU A 11 7.55 -0.30 -3.18
CA GLU A 11 8.36 -1.44 -2.75
C GLU A 11 9.04 -2.10 -3.95
N ALA A 12 10.21 -2.72 -3.72
CA ALA A 12 10.97 -3.38 -4.77
C ALA A 12 10.12 -4.44 -5.50
N THR A 13 10.07 -4.37 -6.82
CA THR A 13 9.17 -5.19 -7.65
C THR A 13 9.41 -6.69 -7.56
N PHE A 14 10.54 -7.15 -7.06
CA PHE A 14 10.82 -8.56 -6.81
C PHE A 14 10.30 -9.10 -5.46
N LEU A 15 9.73 -8.25 -4.59
CA LEU A 15 9.18 -8.68 -3.31
C LEU A 15 7.79 -9.31 -3.47
N ASN A 16 7.43 -10.16 -2.49
CA ASN A 16 6.12 -10.82 -2.43
C ASN A 16 5.13 -10.04 -1.55
N THR A 17 4.91 -8.77 -1.87
CA THR A 17 3.98 -7.88 -1.16
C THR A 17 2.93 -7.33 -2.12
N GLY A 18 1.84 -6.77 -1.59
CA GLY A 18 0.78 -6.19 -2.41
C GLY A 18 1.27 -5.02 -3.27
N TYR A 19 2.07 -4.12 -2.69
CA TYR A 19 2.65 -2.98 -3.42
C TYR A 19 3.63 -3.43 -4.50
N ALA A 20 4.54 -4.36 -4.17
CA ALA A 20 5.50 -4.89 -5.12
C ALA A 20 4.83 -5.59 -6.29
N THR A 21 3.83 -6.45 -6.01
CA THR A 21 3.05 -7.14 -7.04
C THR A 21 2.34 -6.15 -7.96
N TYR A 22 1.63 -5.18 -7.37
CA TYR A 22 0.94 -4.16 -8.15
C TYR A 22 1.92 -3.37 -9.04
N THR A 23 2.99 -2.86 -8.47
CA THR A 23 3.98 -2.06 -9.20
C THR A 23 4.64 -2.88 -10.30
N ARG A 24 5.01 -4.13 -10.03
CA ARG A 24 5.59 -5.04 -11.03
C ARG A 24 4.68 -5.23 -12.25
N GLU A 25 3.41 -5.49 -12.04
CA GLU A 25 2.47 -5.72 -13.12
C GLU A 25 2.23 -4.45 -13.96
N ILE A 26 2.11 -3.28 -13.31
CA ILE A 26 1.99 -2.00 -14.02
C ILE A 26 3.27 -1.68 -14.80
N LEU A 27 4.45 -1.88 -14.21
CA LEU A 27 5.71 -1.62 -14.90
C LEU A 27 5.96 -2.59 -16.07
N ASN A 28 5.59 -3.86 -15.92
CA ASN A 28 5.62 -4.84 -17.03
C ASN A 28 4.73 -4.38 -18.19
N TYR A 29 3.51 -3.96 -17.89
CA TYR A 29 2.60 -3.43 -18.89
C TYR A 29 3.20 -2.22 -19.60
N LEU A 30 3.62 -1.19 -18.85
CA LEU A 30 4.17 0.04 -19.41
C LEU A 30 5.46 -0.21 -20.22
N HIS A 31 6.33 -1.10 -19.72
CA HIS A 31 7.57 -1.48 -20.41
C HIS A 31 7.25 -2.16 -21.77
N SER A 32 6.25 -3.05 -21.78
CA SER A 32 5.84 -3.76 -23.00
C SER A 32 5.34 -2.83 -24.12
N THR A 33 4.83 -1.64 -23.77
CA THR A 33 4.41 -0.63 -24.77
C THR A 33 5.56 -0.02 -25.53
N GLY A 34 6.76 -0.04 -24.98
CA GLY A 34 7.95 0.60 -25.55
C GLY A 34 7.91 2.12 -25.61
N LYS A 35 6.87 2.77 -25.08
CA LYS A 35 6.64 4.22 -25.15
C LYS A 35 7.50 5.02 -24.18
N TYR A 36 7.85 4.46 -23.03
CA TYR A 36 8.43 5.16 -21.88
C TYR A 36 9.84 4.69 -21.57
N GLU A 37 10.63 5.58 -20.99
CA GLU A 37 11.83 5.22 -20.25
C GLU A 37 11.47 5.12 -18.76
N ILE A 38 11.66 3.94 -18.18
CA ILE A 38 11.16 3.60 -16.84
C ILE A 38 12.31 3.43 -15.86
N ALA A 39 12.10 3.91 -14.64
CA ALA A 39 12.92 3.61 -13.49
C ALA A 39 12.05 3.30 -12.27
N GLU A 40 12.57 2.47 -11.35
CA GLU A 40 11.98 2.29 -10.02
C GLU A 40 12.93 2.73 -8.92
N MET A 41 12.38 3.42 -7.91
CA MET A 41 13.02 3.66 -6.62
C MET A 41 12.39 2.72 -5.59
N ALA A 42 13.14 1.69 -5.24
CA ALA A 42 12.66 0.46 -4.65
C ALA A 42 12.88 0.43 -3.13
N SER A 43 11.82 0.72 -2.35
CA SER A 43 11.84 0.50 -0.90
C SER A 43 12.10 -0.97 -0.59
N TYR A 44 12.89 -1.23 0.45
CA TYR A 44 13.30 -2.55 0.91
C TYR A 44 14.21 -3.35 -0.06
N GLY A 45 14.54 -2.81 -1.22
CA GLY A 45 15.56 -3.34 -2.12
C GLY A 45 16.93 -2.74 -1.80
N GLU A 46 17.97 -3.56 -1.79
CA GLU A 46 19.37 -3.09 -1.63
C GLU A 46 19.84 -2.32 -2.86
N ARG A 47 20.83 -1.42 -2.68
CA ARG A 47 21.35 -0.58 -3.77
C ARG A 47 21.84 -1.38 -4.98
N HIS A 48 22.51 -2.51 -4.75
CA HIS A 48 22.97 -3.45 -5.77
C HIS A 48 22.35 -4.83 -5.57
N ASP A 49 21.02 -4.87 -5.38
CA ASP A 49 20.32 -6.13 -5.14
C ASP A 49 20.51 -7.11 -6.29
N LYS A 50 20.85 -8.36 -5.95
CA LYS A 50 21.03 -9.42 -6.94
C LYS A 50 19.79 -9.70 -7.78
N ASN A 51 18.59 -9.49 -7.21
CA ASN A 51 17.32 -9.70 -7.88
C ASN A 51 17.04 -8.61 -8.92
N ALA A 52 17.65 -7.43 -8.79
CA ALA A 52 17.51 -6.33 -9.74
C ALA A 52 18.12 -6.65 -11.13
N LYS A 53 19.00 -7.65 -11.25
CA LYS A 53 19.59 -8.05 -12.54
C LYS A 53 18.56 -8.54 -13.58
N ASN A 54 17.41 -8.99 -13.13
CA ASN A 54 16.33 -9.49 -13.99
C ASN A 54 15.27 -8.43 -14.30
N ILE A 55 15.44 -7.20 -13.79
CA ILE A 55 14.50 -6.10 -14.02
C ILE A 55 14.89 -5.39 -15.33
N PRO A 56 13.95 -5.23 -16.29
CA PRO A 56 14.28 -4.66 -17.61
C PRO A 56 14.33 -3.13 -17.64
N TRP A 57 14.06 -2.45 -16.53
CA TRP A 57 14.14 -1.00 -16.36
C TRP A 57 15.23 -0.60 -15.36
N LYS A 58 15.47 0.70 -15.22
CA LYS A 58 16.49 1.21 -14.30
C LYS A 58 16.05 1.02 -12.85
N PHE A 59 16.94 0.46 -12.02
CA PHE A 59 16.66 0.15 -10.62
C PHE A 59 17.49 1.04 -9.68
N TYR A 60 16.84 1.59 -8.66
CA TYR A 60 17.46 2.33 -7.57
C TYR A 60 17.02 1.73 -6.23
N GLY A 61 17.85 0.88 -5.66
CA GLY A 61 17.60 0.31 -4.32
C GLY A 61 17.74 1.36 -3.22
N VAL A 62 16.82 1.35 -2.30
CA VAL A 62 16.77 2.32 -1.19
C VAL A 62 17.65 1.90 -0.02
N VAL A 63 17.76 0.59 0.23
CA VAL A 63 18.54 0.04 1.34
C VAL A 63 20.02 0.13 1.04
N PRO A 64 20.85 0.77 1.91
CA PRO A 64 22.29 0.78 1.75
C PRO A 64 22.87 -0.63 1.85
N ASP A 65 23.77 -0.97 0.95
CA ASP A 65 24.53 -2.21 0.96
C ASP A 65 26.01 -2.00 1.39
N ASP A 66 26.87 -2.99 1.17
CA ASP A 66 28.27 -2.92 1.56
C ASP A 66 29.11 -1.92 0.75
N SER A 67 28.61 -1.44 -0.37
CA SER A 67 29.25 -0.38 -1.15
C SER A 67 29.06 1.02 -0.57
N CYS A 68 28.08 1.19 0.33
CA CYS A 68 27.74 2.47 0.93
C CYS A 68 28.65 2.80 2.13
N SER A 69 28.89 4.10 2.34
CA SER A 69 29.66 4.58 3.48
C SER A 69 28.96 4.29 4.81
N GLN A 70 29.74 4.25 5.91
CA GLN A 70 29.17 4.08 7.25
C GLN A 70 28.26 5.26 7.63
N GLU A 71 28.61 6.47 7.18
CA GLU A 71 27.78 7.66 7.38
C GLU A 71 26.41 7.51 6.70
N GLU A 72 26.38 7.03 5.47
CA GLU A 72 25.12 6.80 4.75
C GLU A 72 24.26 5.71 5.41
N LYS A 73 24.89 4.61 5.86
CA LYS A 73 24.21 3.55 6.62
C LYS A 73 23.64 4.09 7.95
N GLN A 74 24.37 4.95 8.64
CA GLN A 74 23.91 5.60 9.85
C GLN A 74 22.74 6.52 9.59
N GLN A 75 22.83 7.42 8.60
CA GLN A 75 21.73 8.33 8.20
C GLN A 75 20.47 7.57 7.80
N TYR A 76 20.62 6.43 7.11
CA TYR A 76 19.51 5.57 6.75
C TYR A 76 18.80 5.02 7.99
N ASN A 77 19.54 4.55 8.99
CA ASN A 77 18.98 3.94 10.20
C ASN A 77 18.37 4.97 11.17
N GLU A 78 18.92 6.18 11.22
CA GLU A 78 18.45 7.24 12.12
C GLU A 78 17.14 7.90 11.67
N ASN A 79 16.81 7.83 10.38
CA ASN A 79 15.61 8.46 9.85
C ASN A 79 14.62 7.42 9.31
N PRO A 80 13.46 7.22 9.95
CA PRO A 80 12.45 6.27 9.50
C PRO A 80 11.97 6.49 8.06
N THR A 81 11.99 7.74 7.55
CA THR A 81 11.58 8.02 6.16
C THR A 81 12.61 7.57 5.13
N SER A 82 13.84 7.29 5.55
CA SER A 82 14.89 6.77 4.67
C SER A 82 14.53 5.44 4.04
N GLN A 83 13.84 4.55 4.78
CA GLN A 83 13.40 3.26 4.27
C GLN A 83 12.45 3.36 3.06
N PHE A 84 11.81 4.52 2.88
CA PHE A 84 10.91 4.81 1.75
C PHE A 84 11.60 5.57 0.62
N GLY A 85 12.88 5.92 0.76
CA GLY A 85 13.67 6.59 -0.26
C GLY A 85 13.93 8.07 -0.03
N GLY A 86 13.48 8.64 1.08
CA GLY A 86 13.66 10.06 1.38
C GLY A 86 15.13 10.52 1.40
N LEU A 87 16.07 9.63 1.73
CA LEU A 87 17.50 9.94 1.74
C LEU A 87 18.10 10.07 0.33
N ILE A 88 17.60 9.31 -0.64
CA ILE A 88 18.20 9.20 -1.97
C ILE A 88 17.38 9.87 -3.08
N PHE A 89 16.18 10.34 -2.78
CA PHE A 89 15.23 10.82 -3.78
C PHE A 89 15.80 11.90 -4.69
N GLU A 90 16.43 12.93 -4.12
CA GLU A 90 17.02 14.01 -4.91
C GLU A 90 18.16 13.52 -5.82
N SER A 91 19.00 12.61 -5.35
CA SER A 91 20.08 12.03 -6.16
C SER A 91 19.54 11.14 -7.28
N VAL A 92 18.47 10.39 -7.02
CA VAL A 92 17.77 9.59 -8.03
C VAL A 92 17.12 10.51 -9.09
N CYS A 93 16.46 11.58 -8.65
CA CYS A 93 15.90 12.56 -9.55
C CYS A 93 16.95 13.21 -10.45
N LEU A 94 18.11 13.58 -9.93
CA LEU A 94 19.19 14.16 -10.72
C LEU A 94 19.87 13.16 -11.67
N ASP A 95 19.93 11.90 -11.30
CA ASP A 95 20.48 10.85 -12.16
C ASP A 95 19.51 10.41 -13.25
N PHE A 96 18.21 10.39 -12.95
CA PHE A 96 17.20 9.94 -13.91
C PHE A 96 16.52 11.08 -14.64
N LEU A 97 16.41 12.29 -14.09
CA LEU A 97 15.68 13.44 -14.61
C LEU A 97 14.24 13.07 -15.05
N PRO A 98 13.38 12.59 -14.14
CA PRO A 98 12.05 12.13 -14.50
C PRO A 98 11.14 13.29 -14.97
N ASP A 99 10.33 13.07 -15.99
CA ASP A 99 9.21 13.95 -16.34
C ASP A 99 8.04 13.73 -15.39
N ILE A 100 7.88 12.48 -14.94
CA ILE A 100 6.79 12.05 -14.06
C ILE A 100 7.38 11.22 -12.92
N VAL A 101 6.99 11.54 -11.70
CA VAL A 101 7.23 10.72 -10.50
C VAL A 101 5.91 10.13 -10.06
N CYS A 102 5.86 8.81 -9.90
CA CYS A 102 4.69 8.07 -9.45
C CYS A 102 4.95 7.46 -8.08
N ASP A 103 4.09 7.74 -7.11
CA ASP A 103 4.14 7.13 -5.79
C ASP A 103 2.95 6.21 -5.54
N ILE A 104 3.22 4.92 -5.29
CA ILE A 104 2.22 3.90 -4.97
C ILE A 104 2.50 3.42 -3.56
N ARG A 105 1.94 4.08 -2.55
CA ARG A 105 2.27 3.87 -1.13
C ARG A 105 1.21 4.43 -0.19
N ASP A 106 1.38 4.14 1.10
CA ASP A 106 0.66 4.83 2.15
C ASP A 106 1.13 6.29 2.29
N PHE A 107 0.27 7.15 2.83
CA PHE A 107 0.51 8.60 2.85
C PHE A 107 1.82 9.00 3.56
N TRP A 108 2.20 8.32 4.64
CA TRP A 108 3.42 8.64 5.40
C TRP A 108 4.72 8.33 4.65
N MET A 109 4.61 7.64 3.53
CA MET A 109 5.72 7.28 2.65
C MET A 109 5.92 8.27 1.50
N LEU A 110 5.00 9.22 1.26
CA LEU A 110 4.94 10.07 0.07
C LEU A 110 5.59 11.44 0.25
N ASP A 111 5.73 11.92 1.46
CA ASP A 111 5.91 13.34 1.76
C ASP A 111 7.25 13.94 1.32
N PHE A 112 8.26 13.11 1.08
CA PHE A 112 9.56 13.61 0.60
C PHE A 112 9.52 14.13 -0.84
N ALA A 113 8.70 13.54 -1.72
CA ALA A 113 8.51 14.04 -3.07
C ALA A 113 7.83 15.41 -3.08
N GLU A 114 6.80 15.59 -2.23
CA GLU A 114 6.13 16.88 -2.03
C GLU A 114 7.10 17.98 -1.56
N ARG A 115 8.01 17.62 -0.65
CA ARG A 115 8.98 18.55 -0.03
C ARG A 115 10.25 18.76 -0.82
N SER A 116 10.47 17.96 -1.85
CA SER A 116 11.69 18.05 -2.64
C SER A 116 11.87 19.43 -3.27
N PRO A 117 13.09 20.01 -3.27
CA PRO A 117 13.39 21.22 -4.00
C PRO A 117 13.16 21.09 -5.51
N PHE A 118 13.10 19.85 -6.02
CA PHE A 118 12.81 19.53 -7.42
C PHE A 118 11.32 19.31 -7.71
N ARG A 119 10.41 19.52 -6.73
CA ARG A 119 8.97 19.24 -6.89
C ARG A 119 8.35 19.85 -8.16
N LYS A 120 8.84 21.01 -8.59
CA LYS A 120 8.36 21.67 -9.82
C LYS A 120 9.01 21.16 -11.11
N CYS A 121 10.02 20.31 -11.01
CA CYS A 121 10.73 19.79 -12.19
C CYS A 121 10.01 18.59 -12.82
N PHE A 122 9.06 17.98 -12.13
CA PHE A 122 8.33 16.80 -12.58
C PHE A 122 6.83 16.90 -12.27
N LYS A 123 6.03 16.15 -12.98
CA LYS A 123 4.63 15.89 -12.62
C LYS A 123 4.59 14.78 -11.56
N TRP A 124 3.84 14.99 -10.50
CA TRP A 124 3.72 14.02 -9.41
C TRP A 124 2.36 13.34 -9.44
N CYS A 125 2.33 12.05 -9.73
CA CYS A 125 1.15 11.22 -9.75
C CYS A 125 1.18 10.27 -8.54
N ILE A 126 0.13 10.27 -7.74
CA ILE A 126 0.07 9.44 -6.54
C ILE A 126 -1.06 8.43 -6.62
N MET A 127 -0.85 7.32 -5.93
CA MET A 127 -1.88 6.32 -5.68
C MET A 127 -1.82 5.91 -4.21
N PRO A 128 -2.40 6.73 -3.32
CA PRO A 128 -2.39 6.46 -1.89
C PRO A 128 -3.33 5.32 -1.55
N THR A 129 -2.99 4.56 -0.50
CA THR A 129 -3.90 3.58 0.08
C THR A 129 -4.95 4.29 0.92
N VAL A 130 -6.20 4.22 0.48
CA VAL A 130 -7.34 4.78 1.21
C VAL A 130 -8.18 3.62 1.75
N ASP A 131 -7.95 3.26 3.01
CA ASP A 131 -8.57 2.11 3.66
C ASP A 131 -9.68 2.47 4.66
N ALA A 132 -9.85 3.77 4.92
CA ALA A 132 -10.82 4.26 5.89
C ALA A 132 -11.28 5.70 5.60
N ARG A 133 -12.35 6.14 6.26
CA ARG A 133 -12.86 7.52 6.26
C ARG A 133 -13.17 7.99 7.69
N PRO A 134 -13.08 9.31 7.96
CA PRO A 134 -12.49 10.34 7.12
C PRO A 134 -10.97 10.17 7.03
N GLN A 135 -10.36 10.57 5.91
CA GLN A 135 -8.91 10.71 5.84
C GLN A 135 -8.46 11.91 6.67
N ALA A 136 -7.30 11.84 7.30
CA ALA A 136 -6.78 12.96 8.05
C ALA A 136 -6.56 14.19 7.14
N ARG A 137 -6.81 15.40 7.66
CA ARG A 137 -6.73 16.63 6.86
C ARG A 137 -5.37 16.85 6.20
N GLN A 138 -4.28 16.53 6.90
CA GLN A 138 -2.94 16.62 6.35
C GLN A 138 -2.73 15.66 5.18
N TRP A 139 -3.31 14.46 5.22
CA TRP A 139 -3.20 13.52 4.11
C TRP A 139 -3.92 14.06 2.87
N VAL A 140 -5.12 14.57 3.06
CA VAL A 140 -5.90 15.20 1.98
C VAL A 140 -5.14 16.40 1.41
N ALA A 141 -4.50 17.22 2.25
CA ALA A 141 -3.68 18.34 1.80
C ALA A 141 -2.49 17.88 0.94
N THR A 142 -1.81 16.81 1.33
CA THR A 142 -0.75 16.20 0.51
C THR A 142 -1.31 15.69 -0.82
N TYR A 143 -2.48 15.04 -0.82
CA TYR A 143 -3.09 14.55 -2.07
C TYR A 143 -3.54 15.68 -3.00
N GLN A 144 -3.97 16.81 -2.45
CA GLN A 144 -4.28 18.02 -3.24
C GLN A 144 -3.05 18.63 -3.93
N SER A 145 -1.82 18.31 -3.47
CA SER A 145 -0.57 18.81 -4.09
C SER A 145 -0.10 18.00 -5.26
N ALA A 146 -0.58 16.80 -5.38
CA ALA A 146 -0.23 15.95 -6.51
C ALA A 146 -0.84 16.51 -7.80
N ASP A 147 -0.13 16.34 -8.91
CA ASP A 147 -0.64 16.70 -10.23
C ASP A 147 -1.74 15.74 -10.68
N ALA A 148 -1.74 14.50 -10.17
CA ALA A 148 -2.81 13.52 -10.40
C ALA A 148 -2.90 12.52 -9.26
N CYS A 149 -4.10 11.98 -9.04
CA CYS A 149 -4.36 10.96 -8.03
C CYS A 149 -5.21 9.84 -8.63
N LEU A 150 -4.71 8.60 -8.52
CA LEU A 150 -5.43 7.37 -8.78
C LEU A 150 -5.82 6.70 -7.45
N THR A 151 -6.78 5.80 -7.50
CA THR A 151 -7.10 4.92 -6.35
C THR A 151 -7.26 3.48 -6.80
N TYR A 152 -7.19 2.55 -5.83
CA TYR A 152 -7.42 1.13 -6.09
C TYR A 152 -8.89 0.77 -6.33
N SER A 153 -9.81 1.57 -5.77
CA SER A 153 -11.24 1.29 -5.80
C SER A 153 -12.07 2.56 -5.96
N GLU A 154 -13.30 2.41 -6.42
CA GLU A 154 -14.29 3.48 -6.55
C GLU A 154 -14.58 4.11 -5.18
N TRP A 155 -14.76 3.27 -4.13
CA TRP A 155 -14.98 3.74 -2.76
C TRP A 155 -13.90 4.71 -2.30
N ALA A 156 -12.64 4.38 -2.55
CA ALA A 156 -11.51 5.25 -2.21
C ALA A 156 -11.56 6.59 -2.96
N GLY A 157 -11.90 6.55 -4.24
CA GLY A 157 -12.07 7.76 -5.06
C GLY A 157 -13.19 8.66 -4.54
N ASP A 158 -14.31 8.08 -4.14
CA ASP A 158 -15.46 8.83 -3.59
C ASP A 158 -15.11 9.47 -2.24
N VAL A 159 -14.39 8.76 -1.37
CA VAL A 159 -13.89 9.33 -0.11
C VAL A 159 -13.01 10.55 -0.37
N LEU A 160 -12.06 10.46 -1.30
CA LEU A 160 -11.16 11.56 -1.61
C LEU A 160 -11.88 12.76 -2.22
N LYS A 161 -12.81 12.54 -3.16
CA LYS A 161 -13.61 13.63 -3.77
C LYS A 161 -14.46 14.35 -2.73
N GLN A 162 -15.21 13.59 -1.92
CA GLN A 162 -16.08 14.18 -0.90
C GLN A 162 -15.29 15.03 0.11
N GLN A 163 -14.14 14.54 0.56
CA GLN A 163 -13.37 15.23 1.59
C GLN A 163 -12.56 16.41 1.07
N SER A 164 -12.12 16.38 -0.18
CA SER A 164 -11.36 17.47 -0.78
C SER A 164 -12.26 18.58 -1.35
N GLY A 165 -13.55 18.34 -1.54
CA GLY A 165 -14.44 19.23 -2.28
C GLY A 165 -13.95 19.41 -3.71
N ASP A 166 -13.60 18.32 -4.38
CA ASP A 166 -13.07 18.23 -5.75
C ASP A 166 -11.75 18.97 -5.99
N LYS A 167 -10.97 19.26 -4.94
CA LYS A 167 -9.67 19.91 -5.04
C LYS A 167 -8.52 18.94 -5.36
N ILE A 168 -8.73 17.63 -5.24
CA ILE A 168 -7.79 16.62 -5.69
C ILE A 168 -8.00 16.41 -7.20
N ASN A 169 -6.94 16.47 -7.99
CA ASN A 169 -7.02 16.06 -9.39
C ASN A 169 -7.13 14.55 -9.50
N TYR A 170 -8.35 14.05 -9.28
CA TYR A 170 -8.65 12.63 -9.33
C TYR A 170 -8.88 12.18 -10.76
N ILE A 171 -8.05 11.25 -11.25
CA ILE A 171 -8.06 10.81 -12.65
C ILE A 171 -8.68 9.42 -12.86
N GLY A 172 -9.07 8.72 -11.79
CA GLY A 172 -9.78 7.44 -11.89
C GLY A 172 -9.24 6.34 -11.00
N ILE A 173 -9.64 5.11 -11.32
CA ILE A 173 -9.21 3.91 -10.63
C ILE A 173 -8.18 3.14 -11.45
N SER A 174 -7.28 2.46 -10.75
CA SER A 174 -6.40 1.45 -11.32
C SER A 174 -6.31 0.27 -10.35
N PRO A 175 -7.31 -0.65 -10.37
CA PRO A 175 -7.38 -1.73 -9.40
C PRO A 175 -6.34 -2.81 -9.67
N PRO A 176 -5.81 -3.51 -8.66
CA PRO A 176 -5.04 -4.72 -8.88
C PRO A 176 -5.90 -5.85 -9.46
N SER A 177 -5.25 -6.81 -10.09
CA SER A 177 -5.87 -8.01 -10.64
C SER A 177 -5.22 -9.27 -10.06
N ALA A 178 -5.81 -10.43 -10.32
CA ALA A 178 -5.22 -11.71 -9.99
C ALA A 178 -4.13 -12.11 -11.00
N HIS A 179 -3.14 -12.87 -10.53
CA HIS A 179 -2.18 -13.53 -11.41
C HIS A 179 -2.86 -14.58 -12.29
N GLY A 180 -2.32 -14.85 -13.48
CA GLY A 180 -2.89 -15.79 -14.45
C GLY A 180 -3.02 -17.25 -13.96
N ALA A 181 -2.30 -17.61 -12.90
CA ALA A 181 -2.40 -18.92 -12.25
C ALA A 181 -3.74 -19.15 -11.52
N TYR A 182 -4.44 -18.08 -11.12
CA TYR A 182 -5.74 -18.21 -10.48
C TYR A 182 -6.82 -18.54 -11.49
N GLN A 183 -7.11 -19.83 -11.61
CA GLN A 183 -8.09 -20.37 -12.55
C GLN A 183 -9.03 -21.34 -11.83
N PRO A 184 -10.27 -21.47 -12.26
CA PRO A 184 -11.18 -22.47 -11.72
C PRO A 184 -10.66 -23.89 -11.97
N ILE A 185 -10.68 -24.72 -10.95
CA ILE A 185 -10.45 -26.18 -11.06
C ILE A 185 -11.81 -26.87 -11.12
N ILE A 186 -12.02 -27.64 -12.18
CA ILE A 186 -13.33 -28.24 -12.49
C ILE A 186 -13.70 -29.32 -11.45
N ASP A 187 -12.76 -30.19 -11.13
CA ASP A 187 -12.96 -31.31 -10.19
C ASP A 187 -12.42 -30.97 -8.81
N LYS A 188 -13.19 -30.20 -8.05
CA LYS A 188 -12.86 -29.85 -6.65
C LYS A 188 -12.88 -31.06 -5.71
N GLU A 189 -13.72 -32.04 -6.01
CA GLU A 189 -13.85 -33.25 -5.21
C GLU A 189 -12.58 -34.09 -5.29
N ALA A 190 -12.03 -34.31 -6.48
CA ALA A 190 -10.74 -34.96 -6.66
C ALA A 190 -9.59 -34.15 -6.05
N LEU A 191 -9.61 -32.82 -6.17
CA LEU A 191 -8.62 -31.97 -5.54
C LEU A 191 -8.62 -32.13 -4.01
N ARG A 192 -9.79 -32.09 -3.36
CA ARG A 192 -9.94 -32.29 -1.91
C ARG A 192 -9.46 -33.68 -1.50
N ALA A 193 -9.87 -34.72 -2.23
CA ALA A 193 -9.44 -36.10 -1.98
C ALA A 193 -7.90 -36.22 -2.04
N SER A 194 -7.24 -35.54 -2.98
CA SER A 194 -5.78 -35.56 -3.11
C SER A 194 -5.04 -34.97 -1.88
N TYR A 195 -5.73 -34.12 -1.13
CA TYR A 195 -5.23 -33.56 0.14
C TYR A 195 -5.76 -34.27 1.39
N GLY A 196 -6.53 -35.37 1.23
CA GLY A 196 -7.14 -36.08 2.34
C GLY A 196 -8.30 -35.33 3.01
N ILE A 197 -8.89 -34.37 2.32
CA ILE A 197 -10.09 -33.65 2.75
C ILE A 197 -11.32 -34.36 2.20
N ASN A 198 -12.40 -34.44 3.00
CA ASN A 198 -13.67 -35.00 2.55
C ASN A 198 -14.13 -34.28 1.27
N PRO A 199 -14.33 -34.98 0.13
CA PRO A 199 -14.79 -34.37 -1.12
C PRO A 199 -16.06 -33.52 -0.96
N ASN A 200 -16.98 -33.93 -0.07
CA ASN A 200 -18.24 -33.25 0.18
C ASN A 200 -18.15 -32.14 1.25
N ALA A 201 -16.96 -31.84 1.76
CA ALA A 201 -16.77 -30.79 2.76
C ALA A 201 -17.34 -29.45 2.29
N LYS A 202 -17.94 -28.71 3.22
CA LYS A 202 -18.44 -27.35 3.05
C LYS A 202 -17.39 -26.40 3.63
N ILE A 203 -16.60 -25.77 2.77
CA ILE A 203 -15.41 -25.02 3.18
C ILE A 203 -15.61 -23.52 2.94
N ILE A 204 -15.60 -22.74 4.02
CA ILE A 204 -15.42 -21.29 3.98
C ILE A 204 -13.93 -21.02 4.03
N GLY A 205 -13.39 -20.28 3.09
CA GLY A 205 -11.97 -19.94 3.01
C GLY A 205 -11.68 -18.48 3.20
N THR A 206 -10.52 -18.18 3.80
CA THR A 206 -9.95 -16.85 3.85
C THR A 206 -8.45 -16.90 3.60
N VAL A 207 -7.94 -15.86 2.93
CA VAL A 207 -6.51 -15.64 2.66
C VAL A 207 -6.16 -14.27 3.19
N MET A 208 -5.64 -14.21 4.39
CA MET A 208 -5.31 -12.95 5.08
C MET A 208 -4.10 -13.16 5.98
N ARG A 209 -3.14 -12.23 5.93
CA ARG A 209 -2.07 -12.20 6.93
C ARG A 209 -2.65 -11.99 8.33
N ASN A 210 -2.09 -12.61 9.36
CA ASN A 210 -2.52 -12.41 10.74
C ASN A 210 -2.07 -11.04 11.27
N GLN A 211 -2.95 -10.06 11.14
CA GLN A 211 -2.80 -8.69 11.62
C GLN A 211 -4.05 -8.27 12.39
N ARG A 212 -3.94 -7.28 13.28
CA ARG A 212 -5.07 -6.82 14.12
C ARG A 212 -6.33 -6.46 13.32
N ARG A 213 -6.17 -5.80 12.16
CA ARG A 213 -7.31 -5.41 11.32
C ARG A 213 -8.01 -6.58 10.62
N LYS A 214 -7.37 -7.75 10.57
CA LYS A 214 -7.95 -9.00 10.07
C LYS A 214 -8.63 -9.70 11.23
N LEU A 215 -9.91 -9.64 11.28
CA LEU A 215 -10.74 -9.94 12.45
C LEU A 215 -10.90 -11.46 12.65
N TYR A 216 -9.81 -12.19 12.92
CA TYR A 216 -9.86 -13.64 13.18
C TYR A 216 -10.75 -14.00 14.38
N PRO A 217 -10.76 -13.26 15.51
CA PRO A 217 -11.69 -13.56 16.61
C PRO A 217 -13.15 -13.51 16.15
N ASP A 218 -13.52 -12.49 15.39
CA ASP A 218 -14.87 -12.30 14.89
C ASP A 218 -15.24 -13.37 13.84
N LEU A 219 -14.32 -13.69 12.93
CA LEU A 219 -14.53 -14.76 11.94
C LEU A 219 -14.73 -16.12 12.62
N PHE A 220 -13.94 -16.42 13.64
CA PHE A 220 -14.07 -17.67 14.38
C PHE A 220 -15.39 -17.72 15.16
N GLN A 221 -15.79 -16.59 15.76
CA GLN A 221 -17.10 -16.49 16.40
C GLN A 221 -18.24 -16.67 15.39
N ALA A 222 -18.20 -16.01 14.23
CA ALA A 222 -19.21 -16.16 13.19
C ALA A 222 -19.29 -17.60 12.68
N PHE A 223 -18.13 -18.26 12.52
CA PHE A 223 -18.10 -19.66 12.13
C PHE A 223 -18.63 -20.60 13.23
N ARG A 224 -18.33 -20.32 14.51
CA ARG A 224 -18.91 -21.08 15.63
C ARG A 224 -20.43 -20.96 15.66
N LEU A 225 -20.97 -19.73 15.49
CA LEU A 225 -22.41 -19.49 15.42
C LEU A 225 -23.06 -20.24 14.24
N LEU A 226 -22.40 -20.33 13.10
CA LEU A 226 -22.85 -21.18 11.99
C LEU A 226 -22.97 -22.64 12.43
N LEU A 227 -21.89 -23.21 13.01
CA LEU A 227 -21.87 -24.61 13.44
C LEU A 227 -22.96 -24.91 14.47
N ASP A 228 -23.29 -23.97 15.35
CA ASP A 228 -24.37 -24.12 16.35
C ASP A 228 -25.76 -24.00 15.75
N SER A 229 -25.89 -23.39 14.57
CA SER A 229 -27.17 -23.15 13.90
C SER A 229 -27.61 -24.27 12.96
N VAL A 230 -26.77 -25.26 12.68
CA VAL A 230 -27.06 -26.36 11.77
C VAL A 230 -27.17 -27.66 12.56
N GLU A 231 -28.08 -28.58 12.15
CA GLU A 231 -28.30 -29.85 12.84
C GLU A 231 -27.09 -30.78 12.75
N ASP A 232 -26.50 -30.89 11.54
CA ASP A 232 -25.27 -31.64 11.31
C ASP A 232 -24.19 -30.71 10.74
N ASN A 233 -23.16 -30.49 11.54
CA ASN A 233 -22.01 -29.67 11.17
C ASN A 233 -20.75 -30.47 10.85
N SER A 234 -20.87 -31.81 10.69
CA SER A 234 -19.72 -32.71 10.48
C SER A 234 -18.86 -32.32 9.31
N ASP A 235 -19.46 -31.89 8.20
CA ASP A 235 -18.82 -31.56 6.95
C ASP A 235 -18.45 -30.05 6.81
N TYR A 236 -18.74 -29.22 7.83
CA TYR A 236 -18.41 -27.79 7.76
C TYR A 236 -17.01 -27.53 8.28
N TYR A 237 -16.24 -26.77 7.52
CA TYR A 237 -14.87 -26.36 7.86
C TYR A 237 -14.62 -24.91 7.49
N LEU A 238 -13.77 -24.26 8.30
CA LEU A 238 -13.14 -23.00 7.96
C LEU A 238 -11.71 -23.31 7.47
N TYR A 239 -11.24 -22.59 6.47
CA TYR A 239 -9.87 -22.66 6.00
C TYR A 239 -9.20 -21.30 6.12
N CYS A 240 -8.10 -21.20 6.86
CA CYS A 240 -7.33 -19.99 7.04
C CYS A 240 -5.94 -20.15 6.41
N HIS A 241 -5.74 -19.54 5.24
CA HIS A 241 -4.38 -19.31 4.75
C HIS A 241 -3.84 -18.05 5.43
N THR A 242 -3.01 -18.24 6.45
CA THR A 242 -2.53 -17.17 7.33
C THR A 242 -1.19 -17.52 7.94
N SER A 243 -0.52 -16.51 8.48
CA SER A 243 0.74 -16.64 9.22
C SER A 243 0.52 -16.75 10.71
N TYR A 244 1.33 -17.61 11.37
CA TYR A 244 1.39 -17.69 12.82
C TYR A 244 2.72 -18.32 13.26
N PRO A 245 3.45 -17.74 14.26
CA PRO A 245 3.15 -16.46 14.91
C PRO A 245 3.33 -15.26 13.97
N ASP A 246 2.58 -14.17 14.20
CA ASP A 246 2.68 -12.89 13.48
C ASP A 246 2.24 -11.75 14.42
N LEU A 247 2.12 -10.52 13.90
CA LEU A 247 1.77 -9.30 14.64
C LEU A 247 0.28 -9.19 15.06
N GLY A 248 -0.53 -10.23 14.81
CA GLY A 248 -1.96 -10.24 15.04
C GLY A 248 -2.37 -11.05 16.27
N TRP A 249 -3.31 -11.96 16.04
CA TRP A 249 -4.06 -12.70 17.04
C TRP A 249 -3.38 -14.03 17.42
N ASP A 250 -3.56 -14.45 18.66
CA ASP A 250 -3.17 -15.80 19.09
C ASP A 250 -4.15 -16.84 18.54
N ILE A 251 -3.77 -17.47 17.44
CA ILE A 251 -4.63 -18.44 16.75
C ILE A 251 -4.94 -19.67 17.62
N PRO A 252 -3.98 -20.29 18.33
CA PRO A 252 -4.26 -21.39 19.27
C PRO A 252 -5.28 -21.04 20.34
N GLU A 253 -5.15 -19.86 20.96
CA GLU A 253 -6.10 -19.40 21.98
C GLU A 253 -7.51 -19.25 21.39
N LEU A 254 -7.64 -18.64 20.20
CA LEU A 254 -8.93 -18.52 19.53
C LEU A 254 -9.56 -19.87 19.16
N LEU A 255 -8.76 -20.83 18.68
CA LEU A 255 -9.26 -22.18 18.39
C LEU A 255 -9.81 -22.87 19.64
N GLN A 256 -9.15 -22.68 20.78
CA GLN A 256 -9.62 -23.21 22.05
C GLN A 256 -10.87 -22.48 22.54
N GLN A 257 -10.85 -21.15 22.53
CA GLN A 257 -11.96 -20.29 22.98
C GLN A 257 -13.27 -20.61 22.25
N TYR A 258 -13.21 -20.80 20.92
CA TYR A 258 -14.38 -21.09 20.10
C TYR A 258 -14.60 -22.59 19.84
N GLN A 259 -13.81 -23.49 20.45
CA GLN A 259 -13.89 -24.95 20.28
C GLN A 259 -13.82 -25.37 18.79
N LEU A 260 -12.86 -24.83 18.07
CA LEU A 260 -12.72 -25.01 16.62
C LEU A 260 -11.48 -25.83 16.21
N SER A 261 -10.75 -26.45 17.14
CA SER A 261 -9.49 -27.16 16.87
C SER A 261 -9.60 -28.25 15.80
N SER A 262 -10.79 -28.92 15.69
CA SER A 262 -11.07 -29.97 14.69
C SER A 262 -11.82 -29.45 13.45
N LYS A 263 -12.03 -28.13 13.31
CA LYS A 263 -12.89 -27.52 12.30
C LYS A 263 -12.20 -26.47 11.43
N VAL A 264 -10.93 -26.15 11.70
CA VAL A 264 -10.20 -25.12 10.95
C VAL A 264 -8.93 -25.71 10.32
N TYR A 265 -8.86 -25.65 9.01
CA TYR A 265 -7.67 -25.99 8.24
C TYR A 265 -6.74 -24.78 8.10
N PHE A 266 -5.45 -25.09 8.04
CA PHE A 266 -4.37 -24.13 7.79
C PHE A 266 -3.45 -24.64 6.69
N THR A 267 -2.75 -23.73 6.03
CA THR A 267 -1.71 -24.08 5.05
C THR A 267 -0.38 -24.27 5.75
N TYR A 268 0.18 -25.47 5.70
CA TYR A 268 1.55 -25.77 6.08
C TYR A 268 2.42 -25.93 4.83
N ILE A 269 3.70 -25.63 4.96
CA ILE A 269 4.70 -25.74 3.90
C ILE A 269 5.76 -26.75 4.33
N CYS A 270 5.98 -27.77 3.53
CA CYS A 270 7.02 -28.77 3.75
C CYS A 270 8.41 -28.15 3.61
N ALA A 271 9.23 -28.17 4.64
CA ALA A 271 10.56 -27.56 4.63
C ALA A 271 11.49 -28.16 3.56
N GLN A 272 11.34 -29.46 3.25
CA GLN A 272 12.24 -30.16 2.32
C GLN A 272 11.84 -29.95 0.85
N THR A 273 10.55 -29.85 0.57
CA THR A 273 10.03 -29.78 -0.82
C THR A 273 9.47 -28.44 -1.22
N GLY A 274 9.25 -27.52 -0.26
CA GLY A 274 8.56 -26.24 -0.49
C GLY A 274 7.05 -26.39 -0.79
N ARG A 275 6.52 -27.63 -0.87
CA ARG A 275 5.12 -27.87 -1.24
C ARG A 275 4.17 -27.59 -0.10
N PRO A 276 3.10 -26.81 -0.33
CA PRO A 276 2.08 -26.56 0.66
C PRO A 276 1.10 -27.75 0.79
N PHE A 277 0.48 -27.86 1.96
CA PHE A 277 -0.60 -28.80 2.21
C PHE A 277 -1.54 -28.28 3.30
N PRO A 278 -2.85 -28.60 3.21
CA PRO A 278 -3.82 -28.30 4.25
C PRO A 278 -3.67 -29.26 5.44
N SER A 279 -3.77 -28.72 6.64
CA SER A 279 -3.89 -29.53 7.86
C SER A 279 -4.70 -28.77 8.91
N LEU A 280 -5.36 -29.51 9.80
CA LEU A 280 -5.84 -28.94 11.06
C LEU A 280 -4.65 -28.39 11.84
N PHE A 281 -4.90 -27.43 12.73
CA PHE A 281 -3.83 -26.80 13.50
C PHE A 281 -3.09 -27.83 14.38
N LYS A 282 -1.79 -27.91 14.21
CA LYS A 282 -0.88 -28.81 14.95
C LYS A 282 0.30 -28.07 15.57
N GLY A 283 0.14 -26.76 15.83
CA GLY A 283 1.21 -25.89 16.28
C GLY A 283 1.94 -25.19 15.14
N ALA A 284 2.98 -24.45 15.47
CA ALA A 284 3.79 -23.72 14.48
C ALA A 284 4.55 -24.66 13.52
N LEU A 285 4.89 -25.86 13.98
CA LEU A 285 5.58 -26.90 13.21
C LEU A 285 4.83 -28.22 13.28
N THR A 286 4.87 -29.00 12.19
CA THR A 286 4.26 -30.34 12.11
C THR A 286 5.07 -31.27 11.21
N GLN A 287 4.64 -32.53 11.10
CA GLN A 287 5.18 -33.52 10.18
C GLN A 287 4.62 -33.33 8.77
N SER A 288 5.50 -33.39 7.77
CA SER A 288 5.10 -33.29 6.36
C SER A 288 4.49 -34.61 5.86
N PRO A 289 3.33 -34.59 5.20
CA PRO A 289 2.76 -35.78 4.56
C PRO A 289 3.58 -36.26 3.35
N TYR A 290 4.43 -35.40 2.78
CA TYR A 290 5.22 -35.71 1.60
C TYR A 290 6.51 -36.48 1.91
N THR A 291 7.11 -36.21 3.06
CA THR A 291 8.41 -36.77 3.44
C THR A 291 8.39 -37.57 4.73
N GLY A 292 7.33 -37.45 5.51
CA GLY A 292 7.26 -38.01 6.85
C GLY A 292 8.17 -37.31 7.88
N GLN A 293 8.90 -36.30 7.49
CA GLN A 293 9.81 -35.59 8.38
C GLN A 293 9.10 -34.45 9.12
N TYR A 294 9.56 -34.17 10.34
CA TYR A 294 9.13 -33.02 11.12
C TYR A 294 9.79 -31.74 10.60
N GLY A 295 9.11 -30.60 10.71
CA GLY A 295 9.62 -29.29 10.33
C GLY A 295 8.77 -28.54 9.28
N ALA A 296 7.65 -29.12 8.82
CA ALA A 296 6.69 -28.34 8.04
C ALA A 296 6.10 -27.21 8.90
N SER A 297 6.16 -25.97 8.40
CA SER A 297 5.69 -24.78 9.11
C SER A 297 4.46 -24.16 8.47
N LEU A 298 3.70 -23.39 9.24
CA LEU A 298 2.66 -22.52 8.67
C LEU A 298 3.26 -21.55 7.65
N SER A 299 2.47 -21.17 6.65
CA SER A 299 2.84 -20.12 5.72
C SER A 299 3.17 -18.82 6.47
N SER A 300 4.12 -18.07 5.98
CA SER A 300 4.59 -16.83 6.61
C SER A 300 5.00 -15.81 5.54
N VAL A 301 5.27 -14.57 5.96
CA VAL A 301 5.80 -13.53 5.06
C VAL A 301 7.16 -13.94 4.46
N LYS A 302 7.95 -14.74 5.21
CA LYS A 302 9.26 -15.24 4.74
C LYS A 302 9.15 -16.50 3.88
N THR A 303 8.14 -17.33 4.16
CA THR A 303 7.93 -18.61 3.48
C THR A 303 6.54 -18.56 2.85
N GLY A 304 6.48 -17.95 1.68
CA GLY A 304 5.25 -17.80 0.89
C GLY A 304 4.87 -19.09 0.16
N VAL A 305 3.74 -19.03 -0.51
CA VAL A 305 3.22 -20.09 -1.40
C VAL A 305 3.17 -19.51 -2.80
N GLU A 306 3.67 -20.25 -3.79
CA GLU A 306 3.62 -19.85 -5.20
C GLU A 306 2.16 -19.70 -5.68
N TYR A 307 1.94 -18.86 -6.69
CA TYR A 307 0.59 -18.57 -7.19
C TYR A 307 -0.19 -19.80 -7.63
N GLU A 308 0.47 -20.76 -8.28
CA GLU A 308 -0.12 -22.02 -8.74
C GLU A 308 -0.63 -22.87 -7.57
N ASP A 309 0.12 -22.92 -6.49
CA ASP A 309 -0.23 -23.69 -5.32
C ASP A 309 -1.27 -22.97 -4.44
N LEU A 310 -1.18 -21.64 -4.34
CA LEU A 310 -2.21 -20.85 -3.65
C LEU A 310 -3.54 -20.90 -4.40
N SER A 311 -3.52 -20.92 -5.74
CA SER A 311 -4.70 -21.16 -6.58
C SER A 311 -5.34 -22.51 -6.26
N LYS A 312 -4.56 -23.60 -6.10
CA LYS A 312 -5.09 -24.91 -5.69
C LYS A 312 -5.73 -24.85 -4.31
N ILE A 313 -5.09 -24.17 -3.35
CA ILE A 313 -5.63 -23.97 -2.01
C ILE A 313 -6.95 -23.23 -2.06
N MET A 314 -7.03 -22.12 -2.80
CA MET A 314 -8.27 -21.37 -2.96
C MET A 314 -9.38 -22.23 -3.59
N ASN A 315 -9.07 -23.06 -4.58
CA ASN A 315 -10.03 -23.95 -5.20
C ASN A 315 -10.60 -25.04 -4.26
N LEU A 316 -10.05 -25.20 -3.04
CA LEU A 316 -10.68 -26.03 -2.00
C LEU A 316 -11.94 -25.38 -1.42
N PHE A 317 -12.10 -24.06 -1.54
CA PHE A 317 -13.19 -23.31 -0.91
C PHE A 317 -14.49 -23.39 -1.72
N ASP A 318 -15.61 -23.45 -1.02
CA ASP A 318 -16.94 -23.23 -1.61
C ASP A 318 -17.34 -21.76 -1.56
N LEU A 319 -16.85 -21.06 -0.56
CA LEU A 319 -17.12 -19.64 -0.31
C LEU A 319 -15.83 -18.97 0.18
N TYR A 320 -15.49 -17.83 -0.37
CA TYR A 320 -14.43 -16.98 0.16
C TYR A 320 -15.00 -15.86 1.03
N VAL A 321 -14.39 -15.60 2.18
CA VAL A 321 -14.78 -14.50 3.05
C VAL A 321 -13.61 -13.56 3.34
N GLN A 322 -13.81 -12.26 3.08
CA GLN A 322 -12.90 -11.19 3.48
C GLN A 322 -13.43 -10.52 4.74
N TYR A 323 -12.90 -10.94 5.90
CA TYR A 323 -13.39 -10.50 7.19
C TYR A 323 -12.37 -9.58 7.86
N ALA A 324 -12.45 -8.28 7.56
CA ALA A 324 -11.52 -7.27 8.06
C ALA A 324 -12.27 -6.01 8.48
N ASN A 325 -11.70 -5.21 9.39
CA ASN A 325 -12.30 -3.94 9.78
C ASN A 325 -12.08 -2.83 8.75
N CYS A 326 -11.08 -2.99 7.88
CA CYS A 326 -10.79 -2.14 6.74
C CYS A 326 -9.78 -2.80 5.79
N GLU A 327 -9.79 -2.39 4.53
CA GLU A 327 -8.82 -2.76 3.49
C GLU A 327 -8.61 -1.61 2.51
N GLY A 328 -7.36 -1.44 2.06
CA GLY A 328 -7.07 -0.57 0.93
C GLY A 328 -7.60 -1.10 -0.41
N PHE A 329 -7.72 -2.44 -0.51
CA PHE A 329 -8.35 -3.11 -1.65
C PHE A 329 -8.90 -4.51 -1.28
N GLY A 330 -8.05 -5.40 -0.74
CA GLY A 330 -8.41 -6.78 -0.45
C GLY A 330 -8.22 -7.70 -1.66
N LEU A 331 -7.02 -7.73 -2.23
CA LEU A 331 -6.67 -8.52 -3.43
C LEU A 331 -7.15 -9.98 -3.40
N PRO A 332 -7.10 -10.73 -2.28
CA PRO A 332 -7.56 -12.11 -2.26
C PRO A 332 -9.04 -12.33 -2.63
N GLN A 333 -9.91 -11.30 -2.52
CA GLN A 333 -11.28 -11.38 -3.04
C GLN A 333 -11.29 -11.53 -4.57
N VAL A 334 -10.42 -10.79 -5.25
CA VAL A 334 -10.28 -10.81 -6.70
C VAL A 334 -9.65 -12.13 -7.15
N GLU A 335 -8.67 -12.64 -6.40
CA GLU A 335 -8.02 -13.94 -6.64
C GLU A 335 -9.02 -15.10 -6.48
N ALA A 336 -9.87 -15.04 -5.45
CA ALA A 336 -10.93 -16.03 -5.25
C ALA A 336 -11.99 -15.98 -6.36
N ALA A 337 -12.41 -14.79 -6.77
CA ALA A 337 -13.31 -14.62 -7.92
C ALA A 337 -12.67 -15.12 -9.22
N ALA A 338 -11.37 -14.91 -9.41
CA ALA A 338 -10.60 -15.47 -10.52
C ALA A 338 -10.63 -17.01 -10.53
N CYS A 339 -10.68 -17.65 -9.37
CA CYS A 339 -10.89 -19.10 -9.24
C CYS A 339 -12.37 -19.53 -9.37
N GLY A 340 -13.30 -18.61 -9.61
CA GLY A 340 -14.73 -18.93 -9.72
C GLY A 340 -15.38 -19.27 -8.37
N ILE A 341 -14.92 -18.64 -7.28
CA ILE A 341 -15.43 -18.84 -5.93
C ILE A 341 -16.33 -17.67 -5.57
N PRO A 342 -17.55 -17.91 -5.06
CA PRO A 342 -18.41 -16.87 -4.52
C PRO A 342 -17.77 -16.11 -3.37
N ILE A 343 -18.05 -14.80 -3.27
CA ILE A 343 -17.39 -13.88 -2.33
C ILE A 343 -18.38 -13.35 -1.31
N MET A 344 -17.97 -13.28 -0.06
CA MET A 344 -18.57 -12.43 0.97
C MET A 344 -17.50 -11.53 1.58
N ALA A 345 -17.83 -10.28 1.86
CA ALA A 345 -16.88 -9.36 2.48
C ALA A 345 -17.57 -8.34 3.38
N THR A 346 -16.85 -7.83 4.37
CA THR A 346 -17.30 -6.71 5.20
C THR A 346 -17.64 -5.52 4.30
N ASP A 347 -18.87 -5.00 4.44
CA ASP A 347 -19.40 -3.90 3.64
C ASP A 347 -18.86 -2.53 4.13
N TYR A 348 -17.56 -2.38 4.06
CA TYR A 348 -16.84 -1.17 4.45
C TYR A 348 -15.49 -1.05 3.76
N SER A 349 -14.99 0.19 3.60
CA SER A 349 -13.73 0.52 2.92
C SER A 349 -13.72 0.03 1.47
N ALA A 350 -12.56 -0.22 0.88
CA ALA A 350 -12.50 -0.70 -0.50
C ALA A 350 -13.25 -2.04 -0.73
N MET A 351 -13.43 -2.85 0.33
CA MET A 351 -14.22 -4.09 0.24
C MET A 351 -15.67 -3.85 -0.21
N GLU A 352 -16.23 -2.68 0.13
CA GLU A 352 -17.61 -2.28 -0.26
C GLU A 352 -17.79 -2.28 -1.77
N SER A 353 -16.93 -1.61 -2.53
CA SER A 353 -17.01 -1.57 -3.98
C SER A 353 -16.54 -2.89 -4.61
N VAL A 354 -15.49 -3.51 -4.07
CA VAL A 354 -14.93 -4.75 -4.63
C VAL A 354 -15.93 -5.91 -4.55
N VAL A 355 -16.59 -6.12 -3.41
CA VAL A 355 -17.56 -7.22 -3.26
C VAL A 355 -18.75 -7.05 -4.19
N ARG A 356 -19.22 -5.81 -4.40
CA ARG A 356 -20.32 -5.52 -5.33
C ARG A 356 -19.92 -5.72 -6.79
N ASN A 357 -18.75 -5.20 -7.17
CA ASN A 357 -18.21 -5.40 -8.52
C ASN A 357 -18.02 -6.89 -8.85
N LEU A 358 -17.68 -7.72 -7.85
CA LEU A 358 -17.54 -9.18 -8.01
C LEU A 358 -18.88 -9.93 -7.89
N ARG A 359 -20.02 -9.21 -7.79
CA ARG A 359 -21.35 -9.80 -7.61
C ARG A 359 -21.46 -10.69 -6.37
N GLY A 360 -20.63 -10.39 -5.36
CA GLY A 360 -20.60 -11.07 -4.08
C GLY A 360 -21.65 -10.54 -3.09
N THR A 361 -21.65 -11.09 -1.88
CA THR A 361 -22.57 -10.70 -0.82
C THR A 361 -21.88 -9.78 0.18
N PRO A 362 -22.29 -8.51 0.30
CA PRO A 362 -21.79 -7.60 1.31
C PRO A 362 -22.30 -8.00 2.70
N LEU A 363 -21.42 -8.00 3.70
CA LEU A 363 -21.74 -8.24 5.10
C LEU A 363 -21.78 -6.89 5.83
N THR A 364 -22.97 -6.36 6.05
CA THR A 364 -23.15 -5.06 6.69
C THR A 364 -22.57 -5.08 8.10
N PRO A 365 -21.65 -4.16 8.45
CA PRO A 365 -21.10 -4.09 9.79
C PRO A 365 -22.15 -3.67 10.80
N LYS A 366 -22.05 -4.19 12.04
CA LYS A 366 -22.94 -3.83 13.15
C LYS A 366 -22.79 -2.38 13.56
N ALA A 367 -21.58 -1.85 13.48
CA ALA A 367 -21.25 -0.47 13.85
C ALA A 367 -19.92 -0.03 13.19
N LEU A 368 -19.64 1.26 13.27
CA LEU A 368 -18.34 1.83 13.01
C LEU A 368 -17.81 2.44 14.30
N TYR A 369 -16.55 2.19 14.64
CA TYR A 369 -15.85 2.87 15.73
C TYR A 369 -14.75 3.76 15.21
N LYS A 370 -14.44 4.83 15.94
CA LYS A 370 -13.36 5.74 15.60
C LYS A 370 -12.06 5.22 16.21
N GLU A 371 -11.09 4.89 15.35
CA GLU A 371 -9.76 4.49 15.77
C GLU A 371 -8.98 5.70 16.29
N LEU A 372 -8.31 5.54 17.44
CA LEU A 372 -7.63 6.66 18.10
C LEU A 372 -6.40 7.12 17.31
N GLU A 373 -5.64 6.19 16.78
CA GLU A 373 -4.32 6.43 16.15
C GLU A 373 -4.45 7.26 14.87
N THR A 374 -5.47 6.96 14.06
CA THR A 374 -5.67 7.60 12.75
C THR A 374 -6.82 8.60 12.74
N GLY A 375 -7.73 8.53 13.72
CA GLY A 375 -8.98 9.29 13.73
C GLY A 375 -10.00 8.84 12.66
N CYS A 376 -9.71 7.75 11.97
CA CYS A 376 -10.59 7.16 10.95
C CYS A 376 -11.60 6.20 11.58
N PHE A 377 -12.70 5.94 10.87
CA PHE A 377 -13.62 4.89 11.27
C PHE A 377 -13.16 3.52 10.80
N ARG A 378 -13.47 2.49 11.60
CA ARG A 378 -13.23 1.07 11.34
C ARG A 378 -14.54 0.30 11.55
N ALA A 379 -14.73 -0.78 10.80
CA ALA A 379 -15.93 -1.60 10.92
C ALA A 379 -15.85 -2.55 12.11
N VAL A 380 -16.97 -2.65 12.86
CA VAL A 380 -17.24 -3.74 13.79
C VAL A 380 -18.17 -4.71 13.06
N PRO A 381 -17.76 -5.95 12.78
CA PRO A 381 -18.58 -6.88 12.02
C PRO A 381 -19.82 -7.33 12.81
N ASP A 382 -20.85 -7.74 12.10
CA ASP A 382 -22.00 -8.43 12.68
C ASP A 382 -21.82 -9.95 12.50
N ASN A 383 -21.30 -10.61 13.54
CA ASN A 383 -20.99 -12.01 13.50
C ASN A 383 -22.25 -12.90 13.39
N HIS A 384 -23.39 -12.46 13.92
CA HIS A 384 -24.67 -13.15 13.76
C HIS A 384 -25.19 -13.05 12.33
N LEU A 385 -25.15 -11.86 11.73
CA LEU A 385 -25.50 -11.70 10.32
C LEU A 385 -24.59 -12.52 9.43
N ALA A 386 -23.28 -12.53 9.69
CA ALA A 386 -22.32 -13.32 8.91
C ALA A 386 -22.63 -14.81 9.00
N ALA A 387 -22.86 -15.35 10.20
CA ALA A 387 -23.24 -16.75 10.42
C ALA A 387 -24.55 -17.11 9.68
N GLN A 388 -25.55 -16.23 9.73
CA GLN A 388 -26.80 -16.39 8.98
C GLN A 388 -26.53 -16.45 7.47
N LYS A 389 -25.73 -15.53 6.93
CA LYS A 389 -25.38 -15.49 5.49
C LYS A 389 -24.59 -16.72 5.04
N PHE A 390 -23.69 -17.23 5.89
CA PHE A 390 -22.99 -18.48 5.64
C PHE A 390 -23.97 -19.66 5.57
N LYS A 391 -24.92 -19.75 6.51
CA LYS A 391 -25.97 -20.77 6.52
C LYS A 391 -26.83 -20.70 5.26
N GLU A 392 -27.39 -19.52 4.96
CA GLU A 392 -28.19 -19.27 3.75
C GLU A 392 -27.46 -19.70 2.49
N PHE A 393 -26.15 -19.44 2.39
CA PHE A 393 -25.35 -19.86 1.25
C PHE A 393 -25.29 -21.39 1.10
N PHE A 394 -25.02 -22.12 2.19
CA PHE A 394 -24.88 -23.58 2.13
C PHE A 394 -26.23 -24.32 2.00
N GLU A 395 -27.32 -23.71 2.40
CA GLU A 395 -28.68 -24.21 2.19
C GLU A 395 -29.16 -24.09 0.74
N GLN A 396 -28.52 -23.25 -0.06
CA GLN A 396 -28.82 -23.14 -1.49
C GLN A 396 -28.41 -24.43 -2.24
N PRO A 397 -29.16 -24.79 -3.29
CA PRO A 397 -28.77 -25.85 -4.20
C PRO A 397 -27.35 -25.65 -4.74
N ILE A 398 -26.61 -26.75 -4.91
CA ILE A 398 -25.24 -26.71 -5.48
C ILE A 398 -25.19 -25.98 -6.82
N SER A 399 -26.22 -26.15 -7.67
CA SER A 399 -26.33 -25.46 -8.96
C SER A 399 -26.34 -23.93 -8.84
N ILE A 400 -27.01 -23.40 -7.80
CA ILE A 400 -27.07 -21.96 -7.53
C ILE A 400 -25.69 -21.47 -7.04
N ARG A 401 -25.04 -22.19 -6.12
CA ARG A 401 -23.70 -21.83 -5.62
C ARG A 401 -22.66 -21.87 -6.76
N LYS A 402 -22.72 -22.89 -7.65
CA LYS A 402 -21.86 -22.96 -8.84
C LYS A 402 -22.12 -21.78 -9.79
N LYS A 403 -23.39 -21.37 -9.98
CA LYS A 403 -23.77 -20.21 -10.79
C LYS A 403 -23.17 -18.91 -10.20
N GLN A 404 -23.27 -18.72 -8.88
CA GLN A 404 -22.66 -17.55 -8.20
C GLN A 404 -21.14 -17.51 -8.40
N GLY A 405 -20.46 -18.65 -8.33
CA GLY A 405 -19.01 -18.72 -8.62
C GLY A 405 -18.68 -18.37 -10.08
N PHE A 406 -19.49 -18.85 -11.04
CA PHE A 406 -19.35 -18.47 -12.43
C PHE A 406 -19.56 -16.96 -12.63
N GLU A 407 -20.59 -16.38 -12.02
CA GLU A 407 -20.87 -14.95 -12.07
C GLU A 407 -19.75 -14.10 -11.45
N ALA A 408 -19.16 -14.53 -10.33
CA ALA A 408 -17.99 -13.90 -9.74
C ALA A 408 -16.78 -13.93 -10.70
N ARG A 409 -16.54 -15.06 -11.38
CA ARG A 409 -15.50 -15.18 -12.40
C ARG A 409 -15.74 -14.26 -13.59
N GLN A 410 -16.97 -14.16 -14.08
CA GLN A 410 -17.29 -13.23 -15.17
C GLN A 410 -17.06 -11.78 -14.76
N ALA A 411 -17.49 -11.41 -13.56
CA ALA A 411 -17.26 -10.09 -12.99
C ALA A 411 -15.77 -9.77 -12.82
N PHE A 412 -14.96 -10.75 -12.39
CA PHE A 412 -13.50 -10.61 -12.37
C PHE A 412 -12.95 -10.28 -13.75
N LEU A 413 -13.33 -11.04 -14.79
CA LEU A 413 -12.88 -10.81 -16.16
C LEU A 413 -13.36 -9.45 -16.71
N GLU A 414 -14.51 -8.99 -16.28
CA GLU A 414 -15.08 -7.71 -16.66
C GLU A 414 -14.37 -6.51 -15.97
N HIS A 415 -14.07 -6.59 -14.67
CA HIS A 415 -13.65 -5.44 -13.90
C HIS A 415 -12.14 -5.42 -13.58
N TYR A 416 -11.51 -6.57 -13.37
CA TYR A 416 -10.17 -6.66 -12.80
C TYR A 416 -9.19 -7.33 -13.77
N GLN A 417 -8.59 -6.54 -14.65
CA GLN A 417 -7.56 -7.00 -15.60
C GLN A 417 -6.36 -6.05 -15.55
N TRP A 418 -5.15 -6.59 -15.51
CA TRP A 418 -3.91 -5.80 -15.48
C TRP A 418 -3.78 -4.83 -16.64
N ASP A 419 -4.21 -5.23 -17.84
CA ASP A 419 -4.22 -4.35 -19.01
C ASP A 419 -5.11 -3.12 -18.83
N LYS A 420 -6.26 -3.27 -18.16
CA LYS A 420 -7.14 -2.12 -17.86
C LYS A 420 -6.49 -1.18 -16.87
N SER A 421 -5.84 -1.74 -15.85
CA SER A 421 -5.14 -0.98 -14.83
C SER A 421 -3.92 -0.25 -15.41
N GLY A 422 -3.12 -0.93 -16.24
CA GLY A 422 -2.01 -0.32 -16.97
C GLY A 422 -2.46 0.80 -17.90
N LYS A 423 -3.57 0.61 -18.63
CA LYS A 423 -4.15 1.65 -19.49
C LYS A 423 -4.61 2.90 -18.74
N ALA A 424 -5.02 2.78 -17.47
CA ALA A 424 -5.36 3.96 -16.66
C ALA A 424 -4.15 4.86 -16.41
N TRP A 425 -2.98 4.27 -16.14
CA TRP A 425 -1.72 4.98 -16.02
C TRP A 425 -1.26 5.54 -17.36
N GLU A 426 -1.27 4.71 -18.41
CA GLU A 426 -0.87 5.09 -19.76
C GLU A 426 -1.67 6.28 -20.28
N LYS A 427 -2.99 6.28 -20.08
CA LYS A 427 -3.87 7.40 -20.46
C LYS A 427 -3.45 8.72 -19.82
N TYR A 428 -3.04 8.69 -18.56
CA TYR A 428 -2.54 9.88 -17.88
C TYR A 428 -1.19 10.30 -18.45
N PHE A 429 -0.24 9.39 -18.61
CA PHE A 429 1.09 9.70 -19.12
C PHE A 429 1.05 10.25 -20.55
N ASP A 430 0.23 9.67 -21.42
CA ASP A 430 0.04 10.14 -22.80
C ASP A 430 -0.65 11.52 -22.88
N SER A 431 -1.30 11.97 -21.79
CA SER A 431 -1.93 13.30 -21.71
C SER A 431 -0.97 14.41 -21.29
N ILE A 432 0.24 14.07 -20.82
CA ILE A 432 1.20 15.04 -20.32
C ILE A 432 2.07 15.54 -21.49
N GLU A 433 2.12 16.85 -21.64
CA GLU A 433 3.07 17.48 -22.56
C GLU A 433 4.50 17.37 -22.01
N ILE A 434 5.38 16.74 -22.76
CA ILE A 434 6.77 16.52 -22.40
C ILE A 434 7.66 17.50 -23.15
N SER A 435 8.49 18.23 -22.39
CA SER A 435 9.52 19.10 -22.99
C SER A 435 10.59 18.26 -23.71
N GLU A 436 10.98 18.70 -24.91
CA GLU A 436 12.06 18.06 -25.68
C GLU A 436 13.43 18.21 -25.01
N ASN A 437 13.59 19.21 -24.17
CA ASN A 437 14.77 19.48 -23.38
C ASN A 437 14.46 19.34 -21.86
N PHE A 438 15.48 19.34 -21.02
CA PHE A 438 15.34 19.29 -19.57
C PHE A 438 15.38 20.69 -18.92
N ASP A 439 14.86 21.73 -19.60
CA ASP A 439 14.85 23.11 -19.09
C ASP A 439 14.10 23.24 -17.76
N ASN A 440 13.15 22.31 -17.49
CA ASN A 440 12.42 22.24 -16.22
C ASN A 440 13.32 21.82 -15.04
N TRP A 441 14.44 21.15 -15.33
CA TRP A 441 15.37 20.68 -14.32
C TRP A 441 16.39 21.77 -13.96
N ARG A 442 15.89 22.82 -13.31
CA ARG A 442 16.73 23.89 -12.77
C ARG A 442 16.95 23.68 -11.29
N VAL A 443 18.19 23.59 -10.89
CA VAL A 443 18.55 23.66 -9.48
C VAL A 443 18.17 25.04 -8.95
N PRO A 444 17.63 25.15 -7.73
CA PRO A 444 17.28 26.45 -7.14
C PRO A 444 18.42 27.45 -7.21
N ALA A 445 18.15 28.74 -7.50
CA ALA A 445 19.17 29.78 -7.72
C ALA A 445 20.09 29.98 -6.50
N ARG A 446 21.32 30.49 -6.72
CA ARG A 446 22.33 30.61 -5.66
C ARG A 446 22.00 31.77 -4.73
N ILE A 447 21.88 31.48 -3.43
CA ILE A 447 21.62 32.48 -2.42
C ILE A 447 22.86 32.64 -1.56
N LYS A 448 23.23 33.88 -1.26
CA LYS A 448 24.05 34.14 -0.10
C LYS A 448 23.19 33.85 1.12
N LEU A 449 23.57 32.84 1.91
CA LEU A 449 22.96 32.63 3.22
C LEU A 449 23.42 33.78 4.15
N PRO A 450 22.67 34.88 4.30
CA PRO A 450 22.84 35.66 5.49
C PRO A 450 22.26 34.79 6.61
N HIS A 451 22.98 34.61 7.69
CA HIS A 451 22.38 34.05 8.89
C HIS A 451 21.30 35.04 9.34
N PRO A 452 20.02 34.77 9.14
CA PRO A 452 18.99 35.72 9.51
C PRO A 452 19.02 35.84 11.02
N LYS A 453 19.15 37.06 11.51
CA LYS A 453 19.12 37.30 12.95
C LYS A 453 17.66 37.35 13.39
N PRO A 454 17.25 36.53 14.36
CA PRO A 454 15.88 36.54 14.88
C PRO A 454 15.38 37.92 15.30
N GLU A 455 16.30 38.80 15.73
CA GLU A 455 16.01 40.19 16.13
C GLU A 455 15.49 41.06 14.99
N GLN A 456 15.64 40.63 13.73
CA GLN A 456 15.13 41.37 12.56
C GLN A 456 13.65 41.09 12.26
N LEU A 457 13.04 40.11 12.97
CA LEU A 457 11.63 39.78 12.80
C LEU A 457 10.77 40.51 13.84
N PRO A 458 9.60 41.04 13.46
CA PRO A 458 8.66 41.58 14.42
C PRO A 458 8.24 40.55 15.48
N ASN A 459 8.08 41.00 16.71
CA ASN A 459 7.69 40.13 17.85
C ASN A 459 6.35 39.40 17.67
N ASN A 460 5.54 39.82 16.69
CA ASN A 460 4.25 39.21 16.35
C ASN A 460 4.29 38.45 15.03
N THR A 461 5.46 38.08 14.53
CA THR A 461 5.61 37.30 13.31
C THR A 461 4.90 35.96 13.44
N THR A 462 4.02 35.66 12.49
CA THR A 462 3.32 34.37 12.44
C THR A 462 4.21 33.29 11.85
N THR A 463 3.87 32.00 12.08
CA THR A 463 4.58 30.87 11.48
C THR A 463 4.62 30.96 9.96
N GLN A 464 3.49 31.36 9.36
CA GLN A 464 3.39 31.52 7.91
C GLN A 464 4.30 32.65 7.40
N GLN A 465 4.31 33.78 8.07
CA GLN A 465 5.21 34.90 7.72
C GLN A 465 6.68 34.51 7.83
N LEU A 466 7.03 33.76 8.89
CA LEU A 466 8.38 33.25 9.05
C LEU A 466 8.75 32.24 7.96
N ALA A 467 7.87 31.29 7.65
CA ALA A 467 8.12 30.33 6.59
C ALA A 467 8.32 31.02 5.23
N ARG A 468 7.46 31.97 4.88
CA ARG A 468 7.60 32.78 3.66
C ARG A 468 8.89 33.57 3.64
N TRP A 469 9.20 34.23 4.72
CA TRP A 469 10.43 35.01 4.83
C TRP A 469 11.68 34.12 4.66
N LEU A 470 11.74 32.96 5.34
CA LEU A 470 12.82 31.99 5.16
C LEU A 470 12.93 31.51 3.72
N ILE A 471 11.82 31.20 3.08
CA ILE A 471 11.80 30.78 1.67
C ILE A 471 12.33 31.89 0.76
N LEU A 472 11.88 33.12 0.96
CA LEU A 472 12.31 34.26 0.16
C LEU A 472 13.79 34.59 0.34
N GLU A 473 14.25 34.65 1.59
CA GLU A 473 15.65 34.96 1.92
C GLU A 473 16.61 33.84 1.53
N VAL A 474 16.19 32.59 1.65
CA VAL A 474 17.04 31.44 1.42
C VAL A 474 16.94 30.91 -0.02
N LEU A 475 15.77 30.84 -0.60
CA LEU A 475 15.58 30.36 -1.96
C LEU A 475 15.57 31.46 -3.02
N GLY A 476 15.29 32.70 -2.64
CA GLY A 476 15.41 33.89 -3.50
C GLY A 476 14.52 33.92 -4.76
N GLU A 477 13.67 32.94 -4.94
CA GLU A 477 12.83 32.76 -6.12
C GLU A 477 11.37 32.57 -5.73
N PRO A 478 10.58 33.65 -5.58
CA PRO A 478 9.17 33.59 -5.20
C PRO A 478 8.33 32.66 -6.08
N GLU A 479 8.60 32.62 -7.37
CA GLU A 479 7.92 31.75 -8.33
C GLU A 479 8.18 30.27 -8.13
N ARG A 480 9.21 29.90 -7.37
CA ARG A 480 9.50 28.53 -6.96
C ARG A 480 8.92 28.19 -5.60
N ILE A 481 8.33 29.14 -4.90
CA ILE A 481 7.60 28.87 -3.69
C ILE A 481 6.33 28.10 -4.07
N ASN A 482 6.42 26.81 -3.90
CA ASN A 482 5.27 25.94 -3.99
C ASN A 482 4.46 26.14 -2.69
N SER A 483 3.15 26.38 -2.82
CA SER A 483 2.23 26.53 -1.68
C SER A 483 2.28 25.31 -0.73
N TYR A 484 2.70 24.19 -1.22
CA TYR A 484 2.90 22.95 -0.46
C TYR A 484 4.18 22.94 0.31
N PHE A 485 5.29 23.31 -0.29
CA PHE A 485 6.54 23.45 0.43
C PHE A 485 6.35 24.45 1.58
N GLU A 486 5.65 25.56 1.30
CA GLU A 486 5.27 26.53 2.33
C GLU A 486 4.38 25.90 3.40
N SER A 487 3.31 25.23 3.02
CA SER A 487 2.38 24.58 3.97
C SER A 487 3.07 23.49 4.79
N ARG A 488 3.94 22.72 4.18
CA ARG A 488 4.71 21.68 4.84
C ARG A 488 5.72 22.25 5.82
N LEU A 489 6.44 23.28 5.41
CA LEU A 489 7.37 23.99 6.27
C LEU A 489 6.66 24.60 7.49
N ILE A 490 5.49 25.22 7.27
CA ILE A 490 4.65 25.75 8.35
C ILE A 490 4.26 24.63 9.32
N ARG A 491 3.83 23.48 8.81
CA ARG A 491 3.46 22.33 9.63
C ARG A 491 4.65 21.81 10.45
N ASP A 492 5.78 21.60 9.79
CA ASP A 492 6.97 21.06 10.44
C ASP A 492 7.49 22.02 11.51
N LEU A 493 7.49 23.31 11.25
CA LEU A 493 7.85 24.35 12.25
C LEU A 493 6.88 24.32 13.43
N THR A 494 5.59 24.24 13.17
CA THR A 494 4.57 24.20 14.23
C THR A 494 4.66 22.92 15.06
N TYR A 495 4.89 21.78 14.42
CA TYR A 495 5.06 20.50 15.09
C TYR A 495 6.29 20.47 16.00
N LYS A 496 7.44 20.90 15.50
CA LYS A 496 8.67 20.93 16.27
C LYS A 496 8.60 21.90 17.44
N ASN A 497 7.96 23.05 17.24
CA ASN A 497 7.72 23.98 18.33
C ASN A 497 6.80 23.38 19.40
N TYR A 498 5.75 22.67 19.00
CA TYR A 498 4.89 21.96 19.92
C TYR A 498 5.66 20.90 20.73
N LEU A 499 6.49 20.08 20.08
CA LEU A 499 7.33 19.08 20.73
C LEU A 499 8.27 19.69 21.76
N SER A 500 8.89 20.83 21.44
CA SER A 500 9.82 21.52 22.35
C SER A 500 9.13 22.09 23.58
N THR A 501 7.86 22.48 23.46
CA THR A 501 7.10 23.12 24.56
C THR A 501 6.31 22.14 25.42
N THR A 502 5.90 20.99 24.87
CA THR A 502 5.01 20.03 25.55
C THR A 502 5.63 18.68 25.84
N GLY A 503 6.87 18.44 25.43
CA GLY A 503 7.52 17.13 25.52
C GLY A 503 6.92 16.05 24.60
N GLY A 504 6.08 16.44 23.66
CA GLY A 504 5.57 15.56 22.58
C GLY A 504 4.52 14.54 22.96
N MET A 505 4.10 14.48 24.22
CA MET A 505 3.23 13.41 24.71
C MET A 505 1.77 13.49 24.23
N TYR A 506 1.31 14.62 23.71
CA TYR A 506 -0.11 14.83 23.35
C TYR A 506 -0.31 15.53 22.01
N PHE A 507 0.59 15.35 21.07
CA PHE A 507 0.41 15.94 19.77
C PHE A 507 -0.76 15.27 19.04
N ASN A 508 -1.87 15.98 18.99
CA ASN A 508 -2.99 15.62 18.16
C ASN A 508 -2.88 16.41 16.85
N GLU A 509 -2.44 15.77 15.79
CA GLU A 509 -2.31 16.38 14.47
C GLU A 509 -3.60 17.03 13.98
N SER A 510 -4.77 16.56 14.45
CA SER A 510 -6.06 17.13 14.10
C SER A 510 -6.34 18.49 14.75
N SER A 511 -5.65 18.85 15.81
CA SER A 511 -5.96 20.05 16.59
C SER A 511 -4.96 21.20 16.45
N ALA A 512 -3.74 20.94 16.02
CA ALA A 512 -2.68 21.90 16.32
C ALA A 512 -2.27 22.80 15.16
N ALA A 513 -2.33 22.40 13.90
CA ALA A 513 -1.42 23.08 13.02
C ALA A 513 -1.93 23.40 11.61
N PHE A 514 -3.01 22.79 11.21
CA PHE A 514 -3.38 22.78 9.81
C PHE A 514 -4.36 23.85 9.38
N ASP A 515 -4.94 24.57 10.32
CA ASP A 515 -5.91 25.62 10.02
C ASP A 515 -5.29 27.00 9.79
N GLY A 516 -3.96 27.08 9.72
CA GLY A 516 -3.25 28.33 9.51
C GLY A 516 -3.33 29.29 10.69
N ARG A 517 -3.70 28.81 11.87
CA ARG A 517 -3.77 29.66 13.05
C ARG A 517 -2.40 30.18 13.42
N GLN A 518 -2.37 31.44 13.69
CA GLN A 518 -1.19 32.18 14.11
C GLN A 518 -0.73 31.70 15.47
N THR A 519 0.32 30.88 15.50
CA THR A 519 0.99 30.57 16.76
C THR A 519 1.98 31.68 17.07
N ARG A 520 1.78 32.36 18.20
CA ARG A 520 2.69 33.38 18.72
C ARG A 520 3.78 32.74 19.59
N HIS A 521 4.56 31.83 19.04
CA HIS A 521 5.58 31.17 19.84
C HIS A 521 6.99 31.56 19.37
N PRO A 522 7.95 31.64 20.28
CA PRO A 522 9.33 31.74 19.89
C PRO A 522 9.69 30.48 19.10
N PHE A 523 10.06 30.68 17.85
CA PHE A 523 10.46 29.60 16.96
C PHE A 523 11.83 29.10 17.33
N ASP A 524 12.02 27.78 17.22
CA ASP A 524 13.35 27.27 17.01
C ASP A 524 13.76 27.61 15.57
N PHE A 525 14.28 28.82 15.43
CA PHE A 525 14.75 29.38 14.18
C PHE A 525 15.85 28.51 13.55
N ASN A 526 16.65 27.83 14.39
CA ASN A 526 17.73 26.97 13.95
C ASN A 526 17.22 25.76 13.16
N ILE A 527 16.09 25.16 13.57
CA ILE A 527 15.52 23.99 12.88
C ILE A 527 15.06 24.32 11.45
N ALA A 528 14.40 25.47 11.27
CA ALA A 528 13.98 25.92 9.94
C ALA A 528 15.20 26.30 9.08
N TYR A 529 16.18 26.92 9.69
CA TYR A 529 17.44 27.29 9.06
C TYR A 529 18.21 26.05 8.60
N ASP A 530 18.33 25.01 9.44
CA ASP A 530 19.04 23.79 9.11
C ASP A 530 18.43 23.05 7.90
N GLN A 531 17.11 23.04 7.75
CA GLN A 531 16.47 22.50 6.56
C GLN A 531 16.81 23.27 5.29
N MET A 532 16.94 24.58 5.38
CA MET A 532 17.35 25.43 4.27
C MET A 532 18.84 25.29 3.95
N VAL A 533 19.69 25.17 4.96
CA VAL A 533 21.13 24.88 4.80
C VAL A 533 21.34 23.55 4.07
N TYR A 534 20.57 22.54 4.37
CA TYR A 534 20.61 21.27 3.64
C TYR A 534 20.42 21.43 2.13
N ILE A 535 19.43 22.21 1.70
CA ILE A 535 19.17 22.49 0.29
C ILE A 535 20.35 23.28 -0.32
N CYS A 536 20.79 24.31 0.37
CA CYS A 536 21.84 25.20 -0.15
C CYS A 536 23.21 24.55 -0.25
N THR A 537 23.59 23.69 0.69
CA THR A 537 24.90 23.01 0.69
C THR A 537 25.02 21.96 -0.41
N ARG A 538 23.93 21.29 -0.78
CA ARG A 538 23.91 20.26 -1.84
C ARG A 538 23.77 20.80 -3.26
N ARG A 539 23.40 22.04 -3.40
CA ARG A 539 23.08 22.66 -4.66
C ARG A 539 24.17 22.61 -5.73
N ASN A 540 25.42 22.87 -5.39
CA ASN A 540 26.52 22.83 -6.35
C ASN A 540 26.72 21.40 -6.87
N THR A 541 26.71 20.41 -5.99
CA THR A 541 26.79 18.99 -6.33
C THR A 541 25.62 18.57 -7.21
N TRP A 542 24.42 19.05 -6.93
CA TRP A 542 23.23 18.76 -7.76
C TRP A 542 23.37 19.36 -9.15
N GLU A 543 23.85 20.62 -9.27
CA GLU A 543 24.04 21.26 -10.57
C GLU A 543 25.12 20.56 -11.41
N GLU A 544 26.23 20.18 -10.81
CA GLU A 544 27.28 19.41 -11.48
C GLU A 544 26.75 18.06 -11.97
N THR A 545 26.02 17.34 -11.13
CA THR A 545 25.39 16.05 -11.47
C THR A 545 24.39 16.23 -12.61
N ARG A 546 23.54 17.25 -12.55
CA ARG A 546 22.57 17.57 -13.61
C ARG A 546 23.27 17.83 -14.95
N ILE A 547 24.28 18.70 -14.95
CA ILE A 547 25.02 19.04 -16.18
C ILE A 547 25.70 17.81 -16.76
N LYS A 548 26.35 17.01 -15.92
CA LYS A 548 26.97 15.76 -16.34
C LYS A 548 25.95 14.83 -16.99
N ARG A 549 24.82 14.66 -16.35
CA ARG A 549 23.77 13.75 -16.81
C ARG A 549 23.11 14.24 -18.10
N MET A 550 22.84 15.53 -18.21
CA MET A 550 22.34 16.12 -19.47
C MET A 550 23.29 15.86 -20.63
N LYS A 551 24.61 16.01 -20.42
CA LYS A 551 25.61 15.71 -21.46
C LYS A 551 25.65 14.23 -21.86
N GLU A 552 25.34 13.32 -20.93
CA GLU A 552 25.26 11.88 -21.23
C GLU A 552 24.01 11.51 -22.00
N ILE A 553 22.86 12.13 -21.65
CA ILE A 553 21.56 11.84 -22.29
C ILE A 553 21.47 12.44 -23.70
N PHE A 554 22.04 13.64 -23.90
CA PHE A 554 22.06 14.36 -25.18
C PHE A 554 23.39 14.19 -25.92
N LYS A 555 24.15 13.14 -25.66
CA LYS A 555 25.25 12.78 -26.56
C LYS A 555 24.66 12.34 -27.87
N ASP A 556 24.80 13.19 -28.88
CA ASP A 556 24.64 12.84 -30.29
C ASP A 556 25.59 11.71 -30.70
#